data_b75b030d97ca59d795494ca1ddfab155
#
_entry.id   b75b030d97ca59d795494ca1ddfab155
#
_cell.length_a   1.000
_cell.length_b   1.000
_cell.length_c   1.000
_cell.angle_alpha   90.00
_cell.angle_beta   90.00
_cell.angle_gamma   90.00
#
_symmetry.space_group_name_H-M   'P 1'
#
loop_
_entity.id
_entity.type
_entity.pdbx_description
1 polymer ?
#
loop_
_entity_poly.entity_id
_entity_poly.type
_entity_poly.pdbx_seq_one_letter_code
_entity_poly.pdbx_strand_id
1 'polypeptide(L)'
;MDKRHLWKRSNVYWVRVRVPDSVRDIVGKCQLSKNLYTKDLAVANRTKHKVVIGMMETIEHAKGLNESTLLTKEEKIKQKALLIRNTSHPVLSNSERIEMEVESVYGWETNAKFSHQDGFEENNPETHKAIKTAIKIANPEKYPLSVLAKEFLALDKKRLNSSTSRRKEKHIHEFIEYSKDVEIKEITRRLCSDYAHSILKNKDPAHGTLRNTIIDISTLFSWAYGRGYTESNPFYKFKMPDGRKKVQERIPWSYEDIRRFLTSDFVNKNEFIATAIALYTGMRLDEICMMKHKHIFEDLFHIYEGKTEAARRVVPVHPVLKKIIVSNDSDNEEYILKGLVSAGYDNKRSCNFQKRLGRTRKRLNLPKGVVFHSLRNTVITKLHNNLIALENIAIIVGHKQKSVAHGLYSSGLAVEKLREIINGISYGNTIDNLILNYKI
;
A
#
# COMPACT_ATOMS: atom_id res chain seq x y z
N MET A 1 -9.02 -7.79 34.00
CA MET A 1 -7.94 -8.77 33.71
C MET A 1 -8.08 -9.27 32.28
N ASP A 2 -6.99 -9.33 31.56
CA ASP A 2 -6.98 -9.71 30.14
C ASP A 2 -7.18 -11.23 29.97
N LYS A 3 -8.28 -11.62 29.28
CA LYS A 3 -8.62 -13.02 29.01
C LYS A 3 -8.17 -13.49 27.61
N ARG A 4 -7.45 -12.69 26.82
CA ARG A 4 -6.95 -13.10 25.50
C ARG A 4 -6.08 -14.34 25.63
N HIS A 5 -6.26 -15.31 24.72
CA HIS A 5 -5.62 -16.62 24.70
C HIS A 5 -5.95 -17.56 25.87
N LEU A 6 -6.75 -17.14 26.86
CA LEU A 6 -7.17 -17.98 27.98
C LEU A 6 -8.58 -18.55 27.76
N TRP A 7 -8.74 -19.83 28.06
CA TRP A 7 -10.02 -20.51 28.15
C TRP A 7 -10.04 -21.48 29.32
N LYS A 8 -11.23 -21.82 29.84
CA LYS A 8 -11.39 -22.66 31.01
C LYS A 8 -11.99 -24.00 30.59
N ARG A 9 -11.34 -25.09 30.97
CA ARG A 9 -11.84 -26.45 30.78
C ARG A 9 -11.67 -27.24 32.10
N SER A 10 -12.71 -27.92 32.52
CA SER A 10 -12.70 -28.70 33.80
C SER A 10 -12.15 -27.86 34.97
N ASN A 11 -12.61 -26.60 35.05
CA ASN A 11 -12.24 -25.62 36.09
C ASN A 11 -10.73 -25.23 36.14
N VAL A 12 -9.94 -25.55 35.11
CA VAL A 12 -8.51 -25.19 34.97
C VAL A 12 -8.31 -24.28 33.76
N TYR A 13 -7.40 -23.31 33.88
CA TYR A 13 -7.07 -22.40 32.77
C TYR A 13 -6.08 -23.05 31.78
N TRP A 14 -6.36 -22.83 30.50
CA TRP A 14 -5.56 -23.23 29.36
C TRP A 14 -5.20 -22.04 28.52
N VAL A 15 -4.06 -22.08 27.85
CA VAL A 15 -3.68 -21.16 26.77
C VAL A 15 -4.04 -21.82 25.45
N ARG A 16 -4.57 -21.00 24.51
CA ARG A 16 -4.86 -21.39 23.12
C ARG A 16 -4.37 -20.34 22.16
N VAL A 17 -3.65 -20.76 21.13
CA VAL A 17 -3.21 -19.93 20.02
C VAL A 17 -3.63 -20.62 18.72
N ARG A 18 -4.31 -19.88 17.84
CA ARG A 18 -4.70 -20.40 16.52
C ARG A 18 -3.47 -20.44 15.61
N VAL A 19 -3.30 -21.54 14.89
CA VAL A 19 -2.25 -21.70 13.88
C VAL A 19 -2.79 -21.17 12.55
N PRO A 20 -2.09 -20.23 11.88
CA PRO A 20 -2.46 -19.74 10.56
C PRO A 20 -2.57 -20.89 9.55
N ASP A 21 -3.51 -20.79 8.62
CA ASP A 21 -3.79 -21.83 7.63
C ASP A 21 -2.56 -22.19 6.79
N SER A 22 -1.72 -21.20 6.49
CA SER A 22 -0.49 -21.32 5.70
C SER A 22 0.58 -22.23 6.30
N VAL A 23 0.53 -22.57 7.59
CA VAL A 23 1.53 -23.37 8.29
C VAL A 23 0.94 -24.56 9.06
N ARG A 24 -0.36 -24.85 8.87
CA ARG A 24 -1.02 -25.97 9.56
C ARG A 24 -0.45 -27.31 9.23
N ASP A 25 -0.07 -27.53 7.98
CA ASP A 25 0.50 -28.80 7.52
C ASP A 25 1.88 -29.05 8.16
N ILE A 26 2.63 -27.99 8.45
CA ILE A 26 3.94 -28.08 9.12
C ILE A 26 3.78 -28.27 10.62
N VAL A 27 2.87 -27.53 11.25
CA VAL A 27 2.62 -27.62 12.69
C VAL A 27 1.79 -28.86 13.06
N GLY A 28 1.06 -29.44 12.09
CA GLY A 28 0.21 -30.63 12.27
C GLY A 28 -1.06 -30.36 13.10
N LYS A 29 -1.38 -29.10 13.40
CA LYS A 29 -2.52 -28.73 14.26
C LYS A 29 -3.11 -27.41 13.82
N CYS A 30 -4.45 -27.27 13.90
CA CYS A 30 -5.15 -26.02 13.65
C CYS A 30 -5.05 -25.01 14.82
N GLN A 31 -4.67 -25.49 16.00
CA GLN A 31 -4.45 -24.67 17.20
C GLN A 31 -3.44 -25.32 18.15
N LEU A 32 -2.61 -24.51 18.78
CA LEU A 32 -1.75 -24.92 19.88
C LEU A 32 -2.50 -24.65 21.20
N SER A 33 -2.46 -25.60 22.12
CA SER A 33 -3.06 -25.43 23.45
C SER A 33 -2.17 -26.05 24.53
N LYS A 34 -2.11 -25.40 25.71
CA LYS A 34 -1.34 -25.87 26.86
C LYS A 34 -2.09 -25.61 28.16
N ASN A 35 -2.11 -26.60 29.04
CA ASN A 35 -2.67 -26.49 30.37
C ASN A 35 -1.75 -25.65 31.24
N LEU A 36 -2.32 -24.69 31.98
CA LEU A 36 -1.58 -23.85 32.95
C LEU A 36 -1.60 -24.42 34.37
N TYR A 37 -2.31 -25.55 34.59
CA TYR A 37 -2.43 -26.24 35.87
C TYR A 37 -2.87 -25.33 37.01
N THR A 38 -3.67 -24.29 36.74
CA THR A 38 -4.18 -23.36 37.76
C THR A 38 -5.66 -23.08 37.57
N LYS A 39 -6.36 -22.88 38.68
CA LYS A 39 -7.76 -22.43 38.73
C LYS A 39 -7.87 -20.92 38.98
N ASP A 40 -6.76 -20.28 39.34
CA ASP A 40 -6.66 -18.87 39.62
C ASP A 40 -6.36 -18.05 38.35
N LEU A 41 -7.18 -17.05 38.07
CA LEU A 41 -7.05 -16.19 36.89
C LEU A 41 -5.81 -15.27 36.96
N ALA A 42 -5.42 -14.83 38.17
CA ALA A 42 -4.25 -13.96 38.35
C ALA A 42 -2.95 -14.76 38.06
N VAL A 43 -2.86 -15.99 38.55
CA VAL A 43 -1.76 -16.91 38.27
C VAL A 43 -1.73 -17.26 36.78
N ALA A 44 -2.90 -17.57 36.19
CA ALA A 44 -3.02 -17.86 34.78
C ALA A 44 -2.53 -16.67 33.91
N ASN A 45 -2.84 -15.43 34.26
CA ASN A 45 -2.38 -14.23 33.56
C ASN A 45 -0.86 -14.01 33.68
N ARG A 46 -0.22 -14.38 34.79
CA ARG A 46 1.25 -14.28 34.91
C ARG A 46 1.97 -15.31 34.05
N THR A 47 1.47 -16.54 34.01
CA THR A 47 2.12 -17.66 33.30
C THR A 47 1.80 -17.72 31.82
N LYS A 48 0.65 -17.19 31.38
CA LYS A 48 0.22 -17.24 29.97
C LYS A 48 1.22 -16.62 29.01
N HIS A 49 1.85 -15.50 29.39
CA HIS A 49 2.74 -14.76 28.49
C HIS A 49 3.91 -15.61 28.03
N LYS A 50 4.57 -16.33 28.95
CA LYS A 50 5.68 -17.24 28.61
C LYS A 50 5.23 -18.39 27.69
N VAL A 51 4.01 -18.91 27.93
CA VAL A 51 3.48 -20.02 27.11
C VAL A 51 3.04 -19.53 25.72
N VAL A 52 2.43 -18.33 25.64
CA VAL A 52 2.05 -17.73 24.35
C VAL A 52 3.28 -17.41 23.51
N ILE A 53 4.35 -16.88 24.11
CA ILE A 53 5.61 -16.61 23.40
C ILE A 53 6.15 -17.90 22.78
N GLY A 54 6.30 -18.98 23.54
CA GLY A 54 6.80 -20.25 23.00
C GLY A 54 5.89 -20.85 21.93
N MET A 55 4.58 -20.66 21.99
CA MET A 55 3.66 -21.07 20.92
C MET A 55 3.82 -20.21 19.66
N MET A 56 4.01 -18.89 19.83
CA MET A 56 4.28 -17.97 18.72
C MET A 56 5.62 -18.28 18.06
N GLU A 57 6.67 -18.57 18.84
CA GLU A 57 7.97 -18.98 18.32
C GLU A 57 7.84 -20.27 17.48
N THR A 58 7.03 -21.24 17.90
CA THR A 58 6.75 -22.44 17.12
C THR A 58 6.05 -22.12 15.80
N ILE A 59 5.11 -21.21 15.80
CA ILE A 59 4.39 -20.75 14.58
C ILE A 59 5.34 -19.96 13.67
N GLU A 60 6.15 -19.07 14.21
CA GLU A 60 7.13 -18.31 13.43
C GLU A 60 8.21 -19.19 12.82
N HIS A 61 8.69 -20.20 13.56
CA HIS A 61 9.60 -21.21 13.03
C HIS A 61 8.97 -22.01 11.88
N ALA A 62 7.69 -22.40 12.02
CA ALA A 62 6.96 -23.08 10.96
C ALA A 62 6.71 -22.15 9.73
N LYS A 63 6.51 -20.86 9.92
CA LYS A 63 6.45 -19.87 8.82
C LYS A 63 7.79 -19.78 8.10
N GLY A 64 8.90 -19.73 8.83
CA GLY A 64 10.25 -19.74 8.26
C GLY A 64 10.50 -21.01 7.44
N LEU A 65 10.04 -22.18 7.90
CA LEU A 65 10.10 -23.44 7.15
C LEU A 65 9.22 -23.40 5.88
N ASN A 66 8.03 -22.83 5.95
CA ASN A 66 7.14 -22.67 4.80
C ASN A 66 7.71 -21.69 3.77
N GLU A 67 8.27 -20.57 4.23
CA GLU A 67 8.99 -19.64 3.37
C GLU A 67 10.24 -20.28 2.74
N SER A 68 10.97 -21.13 3.49
CA SER A 68 12.14 -21.85 2.96
C SER A 68 11.78 -22.88 1.90
N THR A 69 10.58 -23.45 1.93
CA THR A 69 10.09 -24.40 0.91
C THR A 69 9.67 -23.70 -0.38
N LEU A 70 9.27 -22.43 -0.30
CA LEU A 70 8.90 -21.58 -1.44
C LEU A 70 10.10 -20.83 -2.05
N LEU A 71 11.23 -20.80 -1.34
CA LEU A 71 12.44 -20.14 -1.79
C LEU A 71 13.13 -20.93 -2.90
N THR A 72 13.59 -20.24 -3.93
CA THR A 72 14.48 -20.82 -4.93
C THR A 72 15.78 -21.29 -4.29
N LYS A 73 16.49 -22.22 -4.95
CA LYS A 73 17.83 -22.69 -4.49
C LYS A 73 18.77 -21.52 -4.22
N GLU A 74 18.75 -20.50 -5.08
CA GLU A 74 19.56 -19.27 -4.89
C GLU A 74 19.18 -18.48 -3.62
N GLU A 75 17.90 -18.35 -3.33
CA GLU A 75 17.43 -17.62 -2.13
C GLU A 75 17.78 -18.37 -0.86
N LYS A 76 17.71 -19.71 -0.85
CA LYS A 76 18.13 -20.56 0.27
C LYS A 76 19.62 -20.38 0.57
N ILE A 77 20.46 -20.36 -0.46
CA ILE A 77 21.91 -20.16 -0.30
C ILE A 77 22.22 -18.75 0.22
N LYS A 78 21.52 -17.72 -0.28
CA LYS A 78 21.68 -16.34 0.23
C LYS A 78 21.34 -16.25 1.71
N GLN A 79 20.26 -16.88 2.17
CA GLN A 79 19.90 -16.91 3.60
C GLN A 79 20.95 -17.62 4.44
N LYS A 80 21.45 -18.79 3.98
CA LYS A 80 22.50 -19.52 4.67
C LYS A 80 23.82 -18.75 4.71
N ALA A 81 24.19 -18.08 3.63
CA ALA A 81 25.37 -17.23 3.59
C ALA A 81 25.29 -16.07 4.59
N LEU A 82 24.11 -15.47 4.79
CA LEU A 82 23.86 -14.45 5.82
C LEU A 82 24.01 -15.01 7.24
N LEU A 83 23.51 -16.22 7.47
CA LEU A 83 23.66 -16.90 8.76
C LEU A 83 25.15 -17.19 9.05
N ILE A 84 25.90 -17.69 8.06
CA ILE A 84 27.32 -17.95 8.15
C ILE A 84 28.12 -16.68 8.47
N ARG A 85 27.77 -15.57 7.83
CA ARG A 85 28.36 -14.25 8.10
C ARG A 85 28.23 -13.81 9.54
N ASN A 86 27.09 -14.11 10.17
CA ASN A 86 26.75 -13.65 11.52
C ASN A 86 27.19 -14.64 12.61
N THR A 87 27.78 -15.77 12.25
CA THR A 87 28.22 -16.82 13.18
C THR A 87 29.68 -17.16 12.94
N SER A 88 30.52 -17.10 13.98
CA SER A 88 31.89 -17.58 13.92
C SER A 88 31.97 -19.10 14.02
N HIS A 89 32.90 -19.73 13.31
CA HIS A 89 33.20 -21.14 13.45
C HIS A 89 34.67 -21.31 13.86
N PRO A 90 35.00 -22.19 14.83
CA PRO A 90 36.35 -22.25 15.38
C PRO A 90 37.40 -22.85 14.42
N VAL A 91 36.97 -23.58 13.36
CA VAL A 91 37.88 -24.31 12.48
C VAL A 91 37.68 -23.96 11.00
N LEU A 92 36.44 -23.74 10.55
CA LEU A 92 36.13 -23.55 9.15
C LEU A 92 35.99 -22.05 8.79
N SER A 93 36.57 -21.67 7.67
CA SER A 93 36.36 -20.33 7.07
C SER A 93 34.91 -20.17 6.55
N ASN A 94 34.45 -18.96 6.41
CA ASN A 94 33.13 -18.70 5.83
C ASN A 94 33.00 -19.28 4.43
N SER A 95 34.05 -19.31 3.64
CA SER A 95 34.04 -19.89 2.28
C SER A 95 33.78 -21.39 2.31
N GLU A 96 34.52 -22.14 3.15
CA GLU A 96 34.32 -23.58 3.31
C GLU A 96 32.92 -23.94 3.81
N ARG A 97 32.38 -23.17 4.76
CA ARG A 97 31.01 -23.34 5.26
C ARG A 97 29.97 -23.11 4.16
N ILE A 98 30.21 -22.15 3.28
CA ILE A 98 29.31 -21.87 2.15
C ILE A 98 29.34 -23.00 1.14
N GLU A 99 30.52 -23.52 0.80
CA GLU A 99 30.65 -24.62 -0.12
C GLU A 99 29.84 -25.82 0.37
N MET A 100 29.98 -26.20 1.65
CA MET A 100 29.18 -27.26 2.27
C MET A 100 27.66 -27.03 2.20
N GLU A 101 27.20 -25.77 2.43
CA GLU A 101 25.78 -25.43 2.37
C GLU A 101 25.24 -25.40 0.94
N VAL A 102 26.05 -24.97 -0.03
CA VAL A 102 25.68 -25.03 -1.45
C VAL A 102 25.55 -26.49 -1.90
N GLU A 103 26.47 -27.34 -1.54
CA GLU A 103 26.38 -28.77 -1.79
C GLU A 103 25.10 -29.37 -1.19
N SER A 104 24.73 -28.99 0.03
CA SER A 104 23.51 -29.46 0.67
C SER A 104 22.21 -29.04 -0.06
N VAL A 105 22.21 -27.90 -0.74
CA VAL A 105 21.03 -27.31 -1.45
C VAL A 105 20.92 -27.79 -2.88
N TYR A 106 22.07 -27.94 -3.60
CA TYR A 106 22.07 -28.38 -5.00
C TYR A 106 22.16 -29.89 -5.15
N GLY A 107 22.54 -30.63 -4.09
CA GLY A 107 22.68 -32.06 -4.08
C GLY A 107 23.96 -32.56 -4.77
N TRP A 108 24.32 -33.80 -4.56
CA TRP A 108 25.47 -34.51 -5.19
C TRP A 108 25.17 -34.90 -6.65
N GLU A 109 24.29 -34.23 -7.36
CA GLU A 109 24.01 -34.54 -8.78
C GLU A 109 25.18 -34.22 -9.72
N THR A 110 26.24 -33.64 -9.20
CA THR A 110 27.48 -33.49 -9.96
C THR A 110 28.40 -34.68 -9.59
N ASN A 111 28.55 -35.65 -10.49
CA ASN A 111 29.62 -36.63 -10.51
C ASN A 111 30.99 -35.95 -10.72
N ALA A 112 31.32 -34.94 -9.93
CA ALA A 112 32.62 -34.31 -9.91
C ALA A 112 33.49 -35.10 -8.92
N LYS A 113 34.34 -35.98 -9.44
CA LYS A 113 35.51 -36.51 -8.70
C LYS A 113 36.34 -35.26 -8.31
N PHE A 114 36.38 -34.98 -7.00
CA PHE A 114 37.36 -34.03 -6.45
C PHE A 114 38.76 -34.60 -6.69
N SER A 115 39.48 -34.03 -7.64
CA SER A 115 40.93 -34.22 -7.71
C SER A 115 41.59 -32.99 -7.10
N HIS A 116 42.43 -33.21 -6.11
CA HIS A 116 43.14 -32.17 -5.33
C HIS A 116 44.22 -31.41 -6.15
N GLN A 117 44.33 -31.60 -7.45
CA GLN A 117 45.44 -31.05 -8.23
C GLN A 117 45.08 -30.18 -9.45
N ASP A 118 43.83 -30.20 -9.92
CA ASP A 118 43.46 -29.42 -11.08
C ASP A 118 42.17 -28.68 -10.84
N GLY A 119 42.16 -27.36 -11.20
CA GLY A 119 41.10 -26.44 -10.93
C GLY A 119 39.70 -26.94 -11.33
N PHE A 120 38.73 -26.44 -10.64
CA PHE A 120 37.30 -26.70 -10.84
C PHE A 120 36.95 -26.82 -12.34
N GLU A 121 36.66 -28.02 -12.81
CA GLU A 121 36.02 -28.19 -14.12
C GLU A 121 34.59 -27.65 -14.05
N GLU A 122 34.29 -26.75 -14.99
CA GLU A 122 33.02 -26.03 -15.17
C GLU A 122 31.89 -26.99 -15.56
N ASN A 123 31.31 -27.75 -14.62
CA ASN A 123 30.18 -28.62 -14.95
C ASN A 123 28.78 -28.05 -14.57
N ASN A 124 28.68 -26.93 -13.88
CA ASN A 124 27.40 -26.21 -13.71
C ASN A 124 27.59 -24.71 -13.46
N PRO A 125 27.38 -23.86 -14.50
CA PRO A 125 27.52 -22.40 -14.39
C PRO A 125 26.64 -21.76 -13.30
N GLU A 126 25.46 -22.35 -13.00
CA GLU A 126 24.53 -21.83 -12.01
C GLU A 126 25.05 -22.08 -10.58
N THR A 127 25.60 -23.26 -10.32
CA THR A 127 26.19 -23.59 -9.01
C THR A 127 27.40 -22.71 -8.72
N HIS A 128 28.27 -22.49 -9.71
CA HIS A 128 29.44 -21.64 -9.58
C HIS A 128 29.07 -20.17 -9.31
N LYS A 129 28.05 -19.69 -10.01
CA LYS A 129 27.49 -18.34 -9.80
C LYS A 129 26.87 -18.22 -8.40
N ALA A 130 26.18 -19.25 -7.91
CA ALA A 130 25.60 -19.30 -6.58
C ALA A 130 26.68 -19.29 -5.48
N ILE A 131 27.74 -20.10 -5.63
CA ILE A 131 28.90 -20.11 -4.71
C ILE A 131 29.56 -18.75 -4.67
N LYS A 132 29.92 -18.16 -5.82
CA LYS A 132 30.52 -16.82 -5.87
C LYS A 132 29.65 -15.76 -5.19
N THR A 133 28.33 -15.82 -5.40
CA THR A 133 27.37 -14.91 -4.77
C THR A 133 27.30 -15.12 -3.26
N ALA A 134 27.27 -16.37 -2.80
CA ALA A 134 27.23 -16.72 -1.39
C ALA A 134 28.51 -16.36 -0.65
N ILE A 135 29.69 -16.61 -1.26
CA ILE A 135 30.99 -16.19 -0.70
C ILE A 135 31.05 -14.66 -0.54
N LYS A 136 30.56 -13.89 -1.52
CA LYS A 136 30.46 -12.44 -1.40
C LYS A 136 29.55 -11.98 -0.27
N ILE A 137 28.48 -12.70 -0.01
CA ILE A 137 27.53 -12.42 1.09
C ILE A 137 28.17 -12.73 2.46
N ALA A 138 28.85 -13.85 2.58
CA ALA A 138 29.43 -14.30 3.85
C ALA A 138 30.74 -13.61 4.22
N ASN A 139 31.55 -13.26 3.22
CA ASN A 139 32.72 -12.43 3.42
C ASN A 139 32.35 -11.00 2.99
N PRO A 140 32.15 -10.08 3.91
CA PRO A 140 31.68 -8.74 3.60
C PRO A 140 32.79 -7.92 2.89
N GLU A 141 32.97 -8.21 1.62
CA GLU A 141 33.43 -7.14 0.75
C GLU A 141 32.30 -6.10 0.73
N LYS A 142 32.69 -4.82 0.81
CA LYS A 142 31.78 -3.68 0.89
C LYS A 142 30.61 -3.82 -0.09
N TYR A 143 29.39 -4.03 0.41
CA TYR A 143 28.20 -4.01 -0.45
C TYR A 143 27.73 -2.57 -0.58
N PRO A 144 27.87 -1.95 -1.77
CA PRO A 144 27.29 -0.65 -2.03
C PRO A 144 25.77 -0.68 -1.78
N LEU A 145 25.22 0.41 -1.29
CA LEU A 145 23.78 0.53 -1.03
C LEU A 145 22.94 0.24 -2.28
N SER A 146 23.48 0.55 -3.47
CA SER A 146 22.86 0.29 -4.78
C SER A 146 22.58 -1.19 -5.04
N VAL A 147 23.43 -2.09 -4.59
CA VAL A 147 23.26 -3.54 -4.76
C VAL A 147 22.04 -4.03 -3.99
N LEU A 148 21.92 -3.61 -2.71
CA LEU A 148 20.78 -3.95 -1.85
C LEU A 148 19.48 -3.27 -2.34
N ALA A 149 19.58 -2.04 -2.80
CA ALA A 149 18.45 -1.32 -3.36
C ALA A 149 17.89 -2.03 -4.61
N LYS A 150 18.74 -2.54 -5.49
CA LYS A 150 18.32 -3.30 -6.67
C LYS A 150 17.53 -4.55 -6.29
N GLU A 151 18.01 -5.32 -5.31
CA GLU A 151 17.31 -6.50 -4.81
C GLU A 151 15.95 -6.13 -4.19
N PHE A 152 15.95 -5.14 -3.31
CA PHE A 152 14.73 -4.64 -2.67
C PHE A 152 13.69 -4.17 -3.69
N LEU A 153 14.08 -3.34 -4.64
CA LEU A 153 13.18 -2.80 -5.66
C LEU A 153 12.61 -3.88 -6.58
N ALA A 154 13.39 -4.92 -6.89
CA ALA A 154 12.89 -6.04 -7.68
C ALA A 154 11.76 -6.81 -6.96
N LEU A 155 11.88 -6.99 -5.64
CA LEU A 155 10.82 -7.60 -4.82
C LEU A 155 9.60 -6.67 -4.68
N ASP A 156 9.83 -5.38 -4.48
CA ASP A 156 8.80 -4.39 -4.24
C ASP A 156 7.96 -4.10 -5.50
N LYS A 157 8.55 -4.18 -6.69
CA LYS A 157 7.85 -4.06 -7.99
C LYS A 157 6.72 -5.07 -8.16
N LYS A 158 6.81 -6.25 -7.54
CA LYS A 158 5.76 -7.28 -7.57
C LYS A 158 4.56 -6.94 -6.67
N ARG A 159 4.71 -6.02 -5.71
CA ARG A 159 3.72 -5.71 -4.66
C ARG A 159 3.04 -4.36 -4.84
N LEU A 160 3.66 -3.44 -5.54
CA LEU A 160 3.21 -2.06 -5.68
C LEU A 160 2.68 -1.78 -7.09
N ASN A 161 1.78 -0.78 -7.17
CA ASN A 161 1.42 -0.22 -8.46
C ASN A 161 2.61 0.54 -9.07
N SER A 162 2.62 0.65 -10.41
CA SER A 162 3.75 1.17 -11.19
C SER A 162 4.16 2.59 -10.79
N SER A 163 3.22 3.47 -10.48
CA SER A 163 3.53 4.86 -10.08
C SER A 163 4.18 4.94 -8.71
N THR A 164 3.72 4.13 -7.75
CA THR A 164 4.30 4.08 -6.39
C THR A 164 5.70 3.46 -6.42
N SER A 165 5.88 2.36 -7.17
CA SER A 165 7.17 1.70 -7.35
C SER A 165 8.20 2.66 -7.93
N ARG A 166 7.86 3.35 -9.03
CA ARG A 166 8.74 4.32 -9.67
C ARG A 166 9.10 5.51 -8.78
N ARG A 167 8.13 6.03 -8.01
CA ARG A 167 8.41 7.10 -7.06
C ARG A 167 9.41 6.63 -6.00
N LYS A 168 9.23 5.44 -5.45
CA LYS A 168 10.13 4.85 -4.46
C LYS A 168 11.52 4.62 -5.04
N GLU A 169 11.61 4.04 -6.24
CA GLU A 169 12.85 3.83 -6.98
C GLU A 169 13.62 5.16 -7.12
N LYS A 170 12.93 6.22 -7.58
CA LYS A 170 13.53 7.56 -7.69
C LYS A 170 14.10 8.07 -6.36
N HIS A 171 13.31 7.97 -5.28
CA HIS A 171 13.75 8.48 -3.96
C HIS A 171 14.95 7.70 -3.42
N ILE A 172 14.99 6.38 -3.65
CA ILE A 172 16.12 5.53 -3.25
C ILE A 172 17.36 5.87 -4.06
N HIS A 173 17.24 6.05 -5.39
CA HIS A 173 18.36 6.45 -6.23
C HIS A 173 18.92 7.82 -5.86
N GLU A 174 18.08 8.83 -5.62
CA GLU A 174 18.51 10.15 -5.15
C GLU A 174 19.27 10.08 -3.81
N PHE A 175 18.89 9.13 -2.93
CA PHE A 175 19.57 8.91 -1.67
C PHE A 175 20.92 8.19 -1.86
N ILE A 176 21.00 7.22 -2.76
CA ILE A 176 22.25 6.52 -3.12
C ILE A 176 23.27 7.51 -3.67
N GLU A 177 22.87 8.39 -4.59
CA GLU A 177 23.74 9.45 -5.13
C GLU A 177 24.23 10.38 -4.03
N TYR A 178 23.35 10.82 -3.13
CA TYR A 178 23.71 11.70 -2.03
C TYR A 178 24.71 11.04 -1.07
N SER A 179 24.50 9.76 -0.74
CA SER A 179 25.35 8.98 0.16
C SER A 179 26.65 8.49 -0.51
N LYS A 180 26.86 8.78 -1.81
CA LYS A 180 28.00 8.27 -2.60
C LYS A 180 28.08 6.75 -2.62
N ASP A 181 26.91 6.10 -2.59
CA ASP A 181 26.81 4.65 -2.66
C ASP A 181 27.66 3.87 -1.65
N VAL A 182 27.79 4.42 -0.44
CA VAL A 182 28.52 3.74 0.65
C VAL A 182 27.80 2.48 1.14
N GLU A 183 28.48 1.65 1.91
CA GLU A 183 27.85 0.48 2.54
C GLU A 183 26.65 0.86 3.41
N ILE A 184 25.63 0.00 3.44
CA ILE A 184 24.43 0.23 4.25
C ILE A 184 24.75 0.43 5.75
N LYS A 185 25.80 -0.22 6.25
CA LYS A 185 26.26 -0.10 7.64
C LYS A 185 26.91 1.25 7.96
N GLU A 186 27.44 1.92 6.94
CA GLU A 186 28.04 3.25 7.07
C GLU A 186 26.99 4.38 7.10
N ILE A 187 25.73 4.06 6.76
CA ILE A 187 24.64 5.02 6.77
C ILE A 187 24.22 5.32 8.20
N THR A 188 24.66 6.46 8.68
CA THR A 188 24.34 6.94 10.03
C THR A 188 23.05 7.75 10.06
N ARG A 189 22.45 7.87 11.26
CA ARG A 189 21.29 8.74 11.48
C ARG A 189 21.60 10.22 11.17
N ARG A 190 22.85 10.65 11.38
CA ARG A 190 23.32 11.99 11.04
C ARG A 190 23.25 12.21 9.53
N LEU A 191 23.81 11.30 8.74
CA LEU A 191 23.75 11.37 7.26
C LEU A 191 22.31 11.43 6.74
N CYS A 192 21.41 10.65 7.34
CA CYS A 192 19.96 10.71 7.00
C CYS A 192 19.34 12.08 7.32
N SER A 193 19.74 12.69 8.45
CA SER A 193 19.29 14.04 8.82
C SER A 193 19.83 15.09 7.86
N ASP A 194 21.12 15.03 7.52
CA ASP A 194 21.77 15.95 6.58
C ASP A 194 21.13 15.85 5.19
N TYR A 195 20.77 14.64 4.74
CA TYR A 195 20.02 14.43 3.51
C TYR A 195 18.64 15.09 3.54
N ALA A 196 17.87 14.88 4.62
CA ALA A 196 16.55 15.51 4.75
C ALA A 196 16.63 17.05 4.72
N HIS A 197 17.64 17.63 5.37
CA HIS A 197 17.89 19.07 5.33
C HIS A 197 18.35 19.55 3.94
N SER A 198 19.15 18.75 3.23
CA SER A 198 19.57 19.07 1.86
C SER A 198 18.39 19.16 0.90
N ILE A 199 17.41 18.23 1.04
CA ILE A 199 16.16 18.27 0.25
C ILE A 199 15.41 19.58 0.53
N LEU A 200 15.26 19.98 1.79
CA LEU A 200 14.58 21.22 2.15
C LEU A 200 15.29 22.45 1.58
N LYS A 201 16.62 22.49 1.67
CA LYS A 201 17.43 23.61 1.18
C LYS A 201 17.33 23.75 -0.36
N ASN A 202 17.38 22.61 -1.08
CA ASN A 202 17.52 22.64 -2.54
C ASN A 202 16.16 22.61 -3.27
N LYS A 203 15.15 21.94 -2.73
CA LYS A 203 13.86 21.69 -3.41
C LYS A 203 12.67 22.35 -2.72
N ASP A 204 12.83 22.79 -1.45
CA ASP A 204 11.77 23.34 -0.59
C ASP A 204 10.40 22.64 -0.80
N PRO A 205 10.32 21.30 -0.62
CA PRO A 205 9.09 20.57 -0.86
C PRO A 205 8.09 20.80 0.27
N ALA A 206 6.81 20.56 -0.03
CA ALA A 206 5.81 20.45 1.02
C ALA A 206 6.18 19.32 2.01
N HIS A 207 5.86 19.50 3.29
CA HIS A 207 6.16 18.54 4.36
C HIS A 207 5.73 17.10 4.03
N GLY A 208 4.53 16.91 3.43
CA GLY A 208 4.04 15.60 2.99
C GLY A 208 4.92 14.95 1.91
N THR A 209 5.50 15.74 1.01
CA THR A 209 6.42 15.26 -0.04
C THR A 209 7.73 14.78 0.59
N LEU A 210 8.34 15.59 1.47
CA LEU A 210 9.54 15.21 2.20
C LEU A 210 9.31 13.93 3.02
N ARG A 211 8.18 13.88 3.75
CA ARG A 211 7.81 12.70 4.53
C ARG A 211 7.73 11.45 3.67
N ASN A 212 7.08 11.52 2.51
CA ASN A 212 6.99 10.38 1.59
C ASN A 212 8.36 9.94 1.08
N THR A 213 9.26 10.89 0.77
CA THR A 213 10.64 10.58 0.37
C THR A 213 11.37 9.79 1.47
N ILE A 214 11.31 10.26 2.70
CA ILE A 214 11.97 9.59 3.83
C ILE A 214 11.33 8.22 4.13
N ILE A 215 10.00 8.10 4.06
CA ILE A 215 9.32 6.81 4.26
C ILE A 215 9.74 5.81 3.18
N ASP A 216 9.77 6.21 1.91
CA ASP A 216 10.16 5.34 0.81
C ASP A 216 11.59 4.79 1.01
N ILE A 217 12.54 5.62 1.43
CA ILE A 217 13.91 5.20 1.75
C ILE A 217 13.94 4.32 3.00
N SER A 218 13.22 4.70 4.05
CA SER A 218 13.14 3.93 5.31
C SER A 218 12.64 2.51 5.08
N THR A 219 11.79 2.26 4.06
CA THR A 219 11.33 0.89 3.75
C THR A 219 12.46 -0.01 3.26
N LEU A 220 13.45 0.52 2.52
CA LEU A 220 14.67 -0.22 2.15
C LEU A 220 15.46 -0.64 3.40
N PHE A 221 15.67 0.28 4.33
CA PHE A 221 16.41 -0.01 5.57
C PHE A 221 15.65 -0.97 6.49
N SER A 222 14.32 -0.89 6.55
CA SER A 222 13.51 -1.86 7.31
C SER A 222 13.60 -3.26 6.71
N TRP A 223 13.58 -3.38 5.39
CA TRP A 223 13.76 -4.62 4.68
C TRP A 223 15.17 -5.19 4.90
N ALA A 224 16.20 -4.34 4.80
CA ALA A 224 17.59 -4.74 5.01
C ALA A 224 17.85 -5.17 6.46
N TYR A 225 17.26 -4.48 7.45
CA TYR A 225 17.29 -4.86 8.86
C TYR A 225 16.65 -6.24 9.07
N GLY A 226 15.47 -6.49 8.51
CA GLY A 226 14.78 -7.77 8.63
C GLY A 226 15.55 -8.94 7.99
N ARG A 227 16.53 -8.66 7.13
CA ARG A 227 17.43 -9.64 6.50
C ARG A 227 18.85 -9.69 7.08
N GLY A 228 19.13 -8.93 8.13
CA GLY A 228 20.42 -8.89 8.79
C GLY A 228 21.52 -8.15 8.06
N TYR A 229 21.20 -7.37 6.99
CA TYR A 229 22.20 -6.53 6.29
C TYR A 229 22.66 -5.35 7.11
N THR A 230 21.86 -4.90 8.07
CA THR A 230 22.17 -3.80 9.00
C THR A 230 21.59 -4.11 10.39
N GLU A 231 22.20 -3.56 11.42
CA GLU A 231 21.79 -3.77 12.81
C GLU A 231 20.59 -2.90 13.22
N SER A 232 20.31 -1.84 12.46
CA SER A 232 19.19 -0.94 12.74
C SER A 232 18.75 -0.18 11.48
N ASN A 233 17.52 0.34 11.52
CA ASN A 233 17.06 1.30 10.53
C ASN A 233 17.35 2.72 11.03
N PRO A 234 18.25 3.49 10.39
CA PRO A 234 18.60 4.84 10.82
C PRO A 234 17.44 5.85 10.72
N PHE A 235 16.39 5.50 9.97
CA PHE A 235 15.15 6.27 9.86
C PHE A 235 14.08 5.85 10.88
N TYR A 236 14.33 4.88 11.75
CA TYR A 236 13.35 4.49 12.77
C TYR A 236 13.07 5.66 13.72
N LYS A 237 11.77 5.98 13.92
CA LYS A 237 11.33 7.16 14.68
C LYS A 237 12.08 8.44 14.27
N PHE A 238 12.31 8.61 12.97
CA PHE A 238 13.02 9.76 12.45
C PHE A 238 12.18 11.03 12.64
N LYS A 239 12.78 12.03 13.33
CA LYS A 239 12.13 13.33 13.49
C LYS A 239 12.34 14.13 12.21
N MET A 240 11.26 14.37 11.51
CA MET A 240 11.29 15.16 10.27
C MET A 240 11.67 16.60 10.58
N PRO A 241 12.55 17.21 9.79
CA PRO A 241 12.76 18.65 9.88
C PRO A 241 11.52 19.40 9.44
N ASP A 242 11.25 20.54 10.07
CA ASP A 242 10.06 21.35 9.76
C ASP A 242 10.18 21.96 8.37
N GLY A 243 9.34 21.49 7.46
CA GLY A 243 9.19 22.08 6.13
C GLY A 243 8.40 23.41 6.21
N ARG A 244 8.93 24.47 5.61
CA ARG A 244 8.28 25.80 5.63
C ARG A 244 7.11 25.92 4.69
N LYS A 245 7.03 25.10 3.65
CA LYS A 245 6.00 25.19 2.62
C LYS A 245 4.69 24.60 3.13
N LYS A 246 3.72 25.45 3.39
CA LYS A 246 2.35 25.02 3.66
C LYS A 246 1.78 24.31 2.44
N VAL A 247 1.20 23.14 2.66
CA VAL A 247 0.38 22.49 1.62
C VAL A 247 -0.80 23.41 1.32
N GLN A 248 -1.00 23.73 0.05
CA GLN A 248 -2.17 24.47 -0.35
C GLN A 248 -3.42 23.66 0.00
N GLU A 249 -4.26 24.20 0.85
CA GLU A 249 -5.52 23.56 1.23
C GLU A 249 -6.41 23.37 0.01
N ARG A 250 -7.09 22.25 -0.03
CA ARG A 250 -8.14 21.99 -1.00
C ARG A 250 -9.40 22.67 -0.52
N ILE A 251 -9.83 23.66 -1.25
CA ILE A 251 -10.99 24.48 -0.93
C ILE A 251 -12.23 23.84 -1.58
N PRO A 252 -13.34 23.63 -0.86
CA PRO A 252 -14.62 23.26 -1.47
C PRO A 252 -15.00 24.25 -2.57
N TRP A 253 -15.64 23.75 -3.61
CA TRP A 253 -16.16 24.63 -4.67
C TRP A 253 -17.29 25.49 -4.13
N SER A 254 -17.21 26.81 -4.38
CA SER A 254 -18.32 27.71 -4.12
C SER A 254 -19.43 27.53 -5.16
N TYR A 255 -20.62 28.01 -4.85
CA TYR A 255 -21.72 28.08 -5.83
C TYR A 255 -21.27 28.75 -7.14
N GLU A 256 -20.57 29.85 -7.04
CA GLU A 256 -20.13 30.63 -8.22
C GLU A 256 -19.06 29.87 -9.02
N ASP A 257 -18.13 29.14 -8.37
CA ASP A 257 -17.15 28.31 -9.05
C ASP A 257 -17.82 27.17 -9.84
N ILE A 258 -18.84 26.53 -9.24
CA ILE A 258 -19.63 25.48 -9.90
C ILE A 258 -20.36 26.07 -11.11
N ARG A 259 -21.07 27.17 -10.92
CA ARG A 259 -21.83 27.84 -11.99
C ARG A 259 -20.92 28.23 -13.14
N ARG A 260 -19.80 28.94 -12.87
CA ARG A 260 -18.83 29.35 -13.89
C ARG A 260 -18.25 28.17 -14.66
N PHE A 261 -17.97 27.08 -13.97
CA PHE A 261 -17.46 25.88 -14.63
C PHE A 261 -18.51 25.27 -15.55
N LEU A 262 -19.71 24.98 -15.03
CA LEU A 262 -20.76 24.30 -15.79
C LEU A 262 -21.37 25.11 -16.95
N THR A 263 -21.29 26.46 -16.91
CA THR A 263 -21.81 27.30 -17.97
C THR A 263 -20.78 27.74 -19.00
N SER A 264 -19.53 27.29 -18.85
CA SER A 264 -18.44 27.71 -19.72
C SER A 264 -18.35 26.92 -21.01
N ASP A 265 -18.14 27.54 -22.13
CA ASP A 265 -17.87 26.94 -23.45
C ASP A 265 -16.52 26.19 -23.49
N PHE A 266 -15.64 26.46 -22.50
CA PHE A 266 -14.36 25.71 -22.39
C PHE A 266 -14.51 24.33 -21.79
N VAL A 267 -15.64 24.02 -21.19
CA VAL A 267 -15.96 22.75 -20.56
C VAL A 267 -16.60 21.82 -21.59
N ASN A 268 -15.94 20.71 -21.88
CA ASN A 268 -16.53 19.75 -22.79
C ASN A 268 -17.52 18.81 -22.08
N LYS A 269 -18.24 18.01 -22.88
CA LYS A 269 -19.24 17.05 -22.43
C LYS A 269 -18.74 16.15 -21.28
N ASN A 270 -17.55 15.53 -21.42
CA ASN A 270 -16.99 14.67 -20.39
C ASN A 270 -16.65 15.42 -19.09
N GLU A 271 -16.13 16.65 -19.19
CA GLU A 271 -15.82 17.49 -18.03
C GLU A 271 -17.10 17.89 -17.30
N PHE A 272 -18.15 18.23 -18.05
CA PHE A 272 -19.47 18.52 -17.49
C PHE A 272 -20.05 17.31 -16.76
N ILE A 273 -20.15 16.16 -17.45
CA ILE A 273 -20.71 14.93 -16.89
C ILE A 273 -19.92 14.49 -15.64
N ALA A 274 -18.58 14.48 -15.70
CA ALA A 274 -17.76 14.09 -14.57
C ALA A 274 -17.96 15.01 -13.36
N THR A 275 -18.09 16.32 -13.61
CA THR A 275 -18.32 17.32 -12.56
C THR A 275 -19.72 17.15 -11.96
N ALA A 276 -20.74 16.96 -12.77
CA ALA A 276 -22.10 16.69 -12.31
C ALA A 276 -22.17 15.43 -11.44
N ILE A 277 -21.58 14.32 -11.89
CA ILE A 277 -21.53 13.07 -11.10
C ILE A 277 -20.78 13.32 -9.77
N ALA A 278 -19.61 13.99 -9.80
CA ALA A 278 -18.85 14.26 -8.60
C ALA A 278 -19.60 15.11 -7.57
N LEU A 279 -20.39 16.11 -8.01
CA LEU A 279 -21.20 16.99 -7.16
C LEU A 279 -22.29 16.24 -6.39
N TYR A 280 -22.94 15.26 -7.00
CA TYR A 280 -24.06 14.55 -6.37
C TYR A 280 -23.70 13.18 -5.76
N THR A 281 -22.45 12.72 -5.91
CA THR A 281 -22.02 11.41 -5.40
C THR A 281 -20.78 11.46 -4.51
N GLY A 282 -19.98 12.51 -4.64
CA GLY A 282 -18.66 12.59 -4.01
C GLY A 282 -17.66 11.54 -4.52
N MET A 283 -17.90 10.88 -5.67
CA MET A 283 -17.02 9.88 -6.25
C MET A 283 -15.65 10.46 -6.62
N ARG A 284 -14.61 9.63 -6.59
CA ARG A 284 -13.27 10.00 -7.06
C ARG A 284 -13.23 10.05 -8.59
N LEU A 285 -12.34 10.88 -9.13
CA LEU A 285 -12.19 11.00 -10.58
C LEU A 285 -11.91 9.63 -11.25
N ASP A 286 -11.03 8.81 -10.65
CA ASP A 286 -10.74 7.47 -11.18
C ASP A 286 -12.00 6.59 -11.21
N GLU A 287 -12.84 6.62 -10.16
CA GLU A 287 -14.10 5.89 -10.07
C GLU A 287 -15.06 6.31 -11.19
N ILE A 288 -15.18 7.61 -11.44
CA ILE A 288 -16.04 8.16 -12.51
C ILE A 288 -15.51 7.79 -13.90
N CYS A 289 -14.20 7.89 -14.13
CA CYS A 289 -13.59 7.54 -15.43
C CYS A 289 -13.66 6.05 -15.76
N MET A 290 -13.76 5.19 -14.74
CA MET A 290 -13.89 3.74 -14.87
C MET A 290 -15.35 3.24 -14.84
N MET A 291 -16.32 4.15 -14.60
CA MET A 291 -17.72 3.81 -14.52
C MET A 291 -18.28 3.41 -15.89
N LYS A 292 -18.81 2.19 -15.96
CA LYS A 292 -19.46 1.63 -17.16
C LYS A 292 -20.98 1.69 -17.01
N HIS A 293 -21.70 1.75 -18.12
CA HIS A 293 -23.17 1.72 -18.12
C HIS A 293 -23.71 0.48 -17.38
N LYS A 294 -23.14 -0.70 -17.60
CA LYS A 294 -23.53 -1.94 -16.90
C LYS A 294 -23.31 -1.93 -15.38
N HIS A 295 -22.57 -0.97 -14.84
CA HIS A 295 -22.38 -0.78 -13.41
C HIS A 295 -23.44 0.14 -12.79
N ILE A 296 -24.44 0.55 -13.60
CA ILE A 296 -25.54 1.39 -13.13
C ILE A 296 -26.83 0.62 -13.36
N PHE A 297 -27.36 0.09 -12.30
CA PHE A 297 -28.65 -0.64 -12.30
C PHE A 297 -29.38 -0.39 -10.99
N GLU A 298 -30.70 -0.56 -10.97
CA GLU A 298 -31.56 -0.26 -9.82
C GLU A 298 -31.40 1.17 -9.27
N ASP A 299 -31.09 2.14 -10.16
CA ASP A 299 -30.78 3.53 -9.79
C ASP A 299 -29.57 3.65 -8.82
N LEU A 300 -28.58 2.76 -8.94
CA LEU A 300 -27.37 2.74 -8.12
C LEU A 300 -26.11 2.71 -9.00
N PHE A 301 -25.10 3.51 -8.63
CA PHE A 301 -23.73 3.33 -9.10
C PHE A 301 -23.07 2.23 -8.28
N HIS A 302 -22.67 1.14 -8.91
CA HIS A 302 -21.91 0.07 -8.29
C HIS A 302 -20.42 0.26 -8.52
N ILE A 303 -19.69 0.58 -7.46
CA ILE A 303 -18.24 0.84 -7.51
C ILE A 303 -17.52 -0.42 -7.07
N TYR A 304 -16.98 -1.18 -8.04
CA TYR A 304 -16.32 -2.47 -7.82
C TYR A 304 -14.81 -2.33 -7.60
N GLU A 305 -14.19 -1.27 -8.14
CA GLU A 305 -12.76 -1.07 -8.13
C GLU A 305 -12.36 0.12 -7.27
N GLY A 306 -11.29 -0.04 -6.49
CA GLY A 306 -10.75 1.04 -5.68
C GLY A 306 -9.46 0.65 -4.96
N LYS A 307 -8.72 1.65 -4.49
CA LYS A 307 -7.44 1.47 -3.80
C LYS A 307 -7.55 0.71 -2.46
N THR A 308 -8.74 0.66 -1.88
CA THR A 308 -9.03 0.04 -0.58
C THR A 308 -10.34 -0.71 -0.67
N GLU A 309 -10.55 -1.70 0.20
CA GLU A 309 -11.81 -2.42 0.31
C GLU A 309 -13.01 -1.49 0.58
N ALA A 310 -12.82 -0.48 1.42
CA ALA A 310 -13.83 0.55 1.68
C ALA A 310 -14.20 1.42 0.44
N ALA A 311 -13.46 1.30 -0.65
CA ALA A 311 -13.81 1.96 -1.90
C ALA A 311 -14.94 1.24 -2.63
N ARG A 312 -15.10 -0.08 -2.44
CA ARG A 312 -16.21 -0.88 -2.98
C ARG A 312 -17.48 -0.49 -2.25
N ARG A 313 -18.45 0.06 -2.98
CA ARG A 313 -19.69 0.55 -2.41
C ARG A 313 -20.74 0.79 -3.50
N VAL A 314 -21.96 1.01 -3.07
CA VAL A 314 -23.03 1.52 -3.94
C VAL A 314 -23.29 3.00 -3.57
N VAL A 315 -23.63 3.80 -4.59
CA VAL A 315 -24.04 5.19 -4.41
C VAL A 315 -25.31 5.42 -5.23
N PRO A 316 -26.42 5.87 -4.63
CA PRO A 316 -27.65 6.13 -5.38
C PRO A 316 -27.46 7.18 -6.46
N VAL A 317 -28.14 6.98 -7.58
CA VAL A 317 -28.22 7.95 -8.67
C VAL A 317 -29.17 9.06 -8.27
N HIS A 318 -28.63 10.28 -8.10
CA HIS A 318 -29.47 11.44 -7.80
C HIS A 318 -30.41 11.74 -8.96
N PRO A 319 -31.68 12.15 -8.73
CA PRO A 319 -32.67 12.42 -9.79
C PRO A 319 -32.16 13.38 -10.88
N VAL A 320 -31.40 14.41 -10.51
CA VAL A 320 -30.78 15.39 -11.43
C VAL A 320 -29.83 14.72 -12.45
N LEU A 321 -29.22 13.59 -12.11
CA LEU A 321 -28.26 12.88 -12.97
C LEU A 321 -28.93 11.89 -13.93
N LYS A 322 -30.17 11.46 -13.68
CA LYS A 322 -30.81 10.37 -14.43
C LYS A 322 -30.82 10.63 -15.93
N LYS A 323 -31.20 11.85 -16.35
CA LYS A 323 -31.25 12.20 -17.77
C LYS A 323 -29.89 12.12 -18.44
N ILE A 324 -28.82 12.65 -17.78
CA ILE A 324 -27.45 12.61 -18.29
C ILE A 324 -26.98 11.17 -18.49
N ILE A 325 -27.29 10.29 -17.54
CA ILE A 325 -26.86 8.88 -17.58
C ILE A 325 -27.57 8.14 -18.70
N VAL A 326 -28.92 8.27 -18.80
CA VAL A 326 -29.75 7.58 -19.81
C VAL A 326 -29.44 8.08 -21.22
N SER A 327 -29.37 9.40 -21.43
CA SER A 327 -29.09 9.98 -22.75
C SER A 327 -27.66 9.70 -23.25
N ASN A 328 -26.75 9.32 -22.37
CA ASN A 328 -25.37 9.01 -22.74
C ASN A 328 -25.16 7.54 -23.11
N ASP A 329 -26.20 6.69 -22.95
CA ASP A 329 -26.16 5.24 -23.22
C ASP A 329 -26.35 4.88 -24.70
N SER A 330 -26.60 5.84 -25.58
CA SER A 330 -27.09 5.64 -26.96
C SER A 330 -26.03 5.17 -27.98
N ASP A 331 -24.73 5.04 -27.65
CA ASP A 331 -23.68 4.91 -28.68
C ASP A 331 -22.82 3.64 -28.55
N ASN A 332 -23.30 2.54 -28.04
CA ASN A 332 -22.50 1.30 -27.88
C ASN A 332 -21.18 1.47 -27.09
N GLU A 333 -20.97 2.60 -26.43
CA GLU A 333 -19.80 2.85 -25.62
C GLU A 333 -19.95 2.24 -24.22
N GLU A 334 -18.95 1.46 -23.81
CA GLU A 334 -18.97 0.75 -22.54
C GLU A 334 -18.93 1.70 -21.31
N TYR A 335 -18.30 2.88 -21.46
CA TYR A 335 -18.04 3.84 -20.36
C TYR A 335 -18.90 5.09 -20.46
N ILE A 336 -19.34 5.60 -19.27
CA ILE A 336 -20.07 6.87 -19.20
C ILE A 336 -19.26 8.05 -19.79
N LEU A 337 -17.96 8.12 -19.49
CA LEU A 337 -17.08 9.11 -20.09
C LEU A 337 -16.44 8.54 -21.34
N LYS A 338 -16.95 8.98 -22.50
CA LYS A 338 -16.58 8.46 -23.82
C LYS A 338 -15.21 8.91 -24.29
N GLY A 339 -14.52 8.09 -25.09
CA GLY A 339 -13.27 8.46 -25.75
C GLY A 339 -12.08 8.75 -24.84
N LEU A 340 -12.12 8.37 -23.55
CA LEU A 340 -10.98 8.54 -22.67
C LEU A 340 -9.94 7.43 -22.91
N VAL A 341 -8.74 7.84 -23.33
CA VAL A 341 -7.61 6.92 -23.52
C VAL A 341 -6.85 6.76 -22.22
N SER A 342 -6.59 5.51 -21.85
CA SER A 342 -5.74 5.17 -20.70
C SER A 342 -4.31 5.64 -20.91
N ALA A 343 -3.68 6.19 -19.88
CA ALA A 343 -2.33 6.76 -19.97
C ALA A 343 -1.61 6.73 -18.61
N GLY A 344 -0.34 7.09 -18.65
CA GLY A 344 0.53 7.09 -17.46
C GLY A 344 1.00 5.69 -17.10
N TYR A 345 1.81 5.59 -16.04
CA TYR A 345 2.44 4.33 -15.62
C TYR A 345 1.45 3.29 -15.08
N ASP A 346 0.34 3.73 -14.52
CA ASP A 346 -0.72 2.86 -13.99
C ASP A 346 -1.82 2.62 -15.04
N ASN A 347 -1.62 3.03 -16.30
CA ASN A 347 -2.56 2.88 -17.41
C ASN A 347 -4.00 3.36 -17.06
N LYS A 348 -4.11 4.55 -16.44
CA LYS A 348 -5.38 5.08 -15.94
C LYS A 348 -6.11 5.94 -16.99
N ARG A 349 -7.41 5.70 -17.16
CA ARG A 349 -8.28 6.54 -18.00
C ARG A 349 -8.36 7.99 -17.51
N SER A 350 -8.22 8.21 -16.20
CA SER A 350 -8.23 9.54 -15.61
C SER A 350 -6.96 10.37 -15.86
N CYS A 351 -5.85 9.78 -16.28
CA CYS A 351 -4.54 10.43 -16.32
C CYS A 351 -4.53 11.70 -17.19
N ASN A 352 -4.89 11.57 -18.46
CA ASN A 352 -4.95 12.72 -19.39
C ASN A 352 -6.16 13.61 -19.12
N PHE A 353 -7.25 13.02 -18.69
CA PHE A 353 -8.47 13.74 -18.35
C PHE A 353 -8.25 14.68 -17.16
N GLN A 354 -7.55 14.26 -16.12
CA GLN A 354 -7.16 15.10 -14.99
C GLN A 354 -6.31 16.29 -15.42
N LYS A 355 -5.36 16.09 -16.36
CA LYS A 355 -4.55 17.20 -16.92
C LYS A 355 -5.42 18.20 -17.68
N ARG A 356 -6.43 17.71 -18.42
CA ARG A 356 -7.39 18.54 -19.13
C ARG A 356 -8.22 19.38 -18.16
N LEU A 357 -8.85 18.76 -17.17
CA LEU A 357 -9.58 19.45 -16.10
C LEU A 357 -8.73 20.52 -15.42
N GLY A 358 -7.44 20.25 -15.19
CA GLY A 358 -6.50 21.23 -14.64
C GLY A 358 -6.27 22.43 -15.56
N ARG A 359 -6.24 22.23 -16.89
CA ARG A 359 -6.13 23.33 -17.89
C ARG A 359 -7.40 24.15 -17.95
N THR A 360 -8.57 23.50 -18.01
CA THR A 360 -9.88 24.16 -18.01
C THR A 360 -10.05 25.02 -16.76
N ARG A 361 -9.74 24.49 -15.58
CA ARG A 361 -9.75 25.22 -14.32
C ARG A 361 -8.87 26.50 -14.37
N LYS A 362 -7.64 26.38 -14.89
CA LYS A 362 -6.73 27.53 -15.03
C LYS A 362 -7.30 28.59 -15.99
N ARG A 363 -7.87 28.14 -17.10
CA ARG A 363 -8.48 29.01 -18.11
C ARG A 363 -9.66 29.79 -17.55
N LEU A 364 -10.41 29.20 -16.64
CA LEU A 364 -11.50 29.80 -15.92
C LEU A 364 -11.05 30.66 -14.72
N ASN A 365 -9.74 30.77 -14.46
CA ASN A 365 -9.19 31.48 -13.31
C ASN A 365 -9.84 31.09 -11.99
N LEU A 366 -10.13 29.77 -11.82
CA LEU A 366 -10.61 29.25 -10.53
C LEU A 366 -9.47 29.28 -9.50
N PRO A 367 -9.77 29.50 -8.20
CA PRO A 367 -8.78 29.57 -7.15
C PRO A 367 -7.88 28.33 -7.13
N LYS A 368 -6.60 28.49 -6.77
CA LYS A 368 -5.62 27.39 -6.81
C LYS A 368 -6.04 26.17 -6.00
N GLY A 369 -6.72 26.34 -4.87
CA GLY A 369 -7.22 25.25 -4.01
C GLY A 369 -8.47 24.54 -4.55
N VAL A 370 -9.19 25.15 -5.50
CA VAL A 370 -10.39 24.60 -6.14
C VAL A 370 -9.94 23.67 -7.26
N VAL A 371 -9.87 22.37 -6.97
CA VAL A 371 -9.45 21.30 -7.89
C VAL A 371 -10.55 20.25 -8.03
N PHE A 372 -10.52 19.38 -9.05
CA PHE A 372 -11.58 18.37 -9.23
C PHE A 372 -11.82 17.53 -7.95
N HIS A 373 -10.75 17.07 -7.30
CA HIS A 373 -10.90 16.29 -6.07
C HIS A 373 -11.56 17.06 -4.93
N SER A 374 -11.54 18.39 -4.94
CA SER A 374 -12.23 19.19 -3.92
C SER A 374 -13.76 19.27 -4.11
N LEU A 375 -14.31 18.81 -5.25
CA LEU A 375 -15.75 18.53 -5.40
C LEU A 375 -16.24 17.54 -4.35
N ARG A 376 -15.43 16.54 -4.06
CA ARG A 376 -15.72 15.58 -2.98
C ARG A 376 -15.75 16.25 -1.60
N ASN A 377 -14.86 17.22 -1.35
CA ASN A 377 -14.93 18.03 -0.12
C ASN A 377 -16.20 18.88 -0.11
N THR A 378 -16.63 19.39 -1.27
CA THR A 378 -17.90 20.13 -1.40
C THR A 378 -19.09 19.26 -0.99
N VAL A 379 -19.15 18.01 -1.47
CA VAL A 379 -20.21 17.05 -1.07
C VAL A 379 -20.14 16.75 0.42
N ILE A 380 -18.95 16.46 0.96
CA ILE A 380 -18.76 16.18 2.40
C ILE A 380 -19.25 17.36 3.24
N THR A 381 -18.85 18.60 2.88
CA THR A 381 -19.27 19.81 3.58
C THR A 381 -20.79 20.00 3.48
N LYS A 382 -21.38 19.76 2.30
CA LYS A 382 -22.82 19.87 2.09
C LYS A 382 -23.60 18.88 2.98
N LEU A 383 -23.18 17.60 2.99
CA LEU A 383 -23.82 16.58 3.83
C LEU A 383 -23.65 16.87 5.32
N HIS A 384 -22.48 17.35 5.72
CA HIS A 384 -22.22 17.75 7.10
C HIS A 384 -23.12 18.92 7.52
N ASN A 385 -23.30 19.94 6.66
CA ASN A 385 -24.18 21.06 6.91
C ASN A 385 -25.67 20.67 6.95
N ASN A 386 -26.02 19.57 6.27
CA ASN A 386 -27.34 18.93 6.35
C ASN A 386 -27.48 18.00 7.56
N LEU A 387 -26.58 18.09 8.54
CA LEU A 387 -26.56 17.31 9.80
C LEU A 387 -26.49 15.78 9.58
N ILE A 388 -25.95 15.33 8.46
CA ILE A 388 -25.72 13.90 8.22
C ILE A 388 -24.52 13.43 9.05
N ALA A 389 -24.69 12.33 9.77
CA ALA A 389 -23.65 11.74 10.61
C ALA A 389 -22.36 11.42 9.81
N LEU A 390 -21.19 11.66 10.40
CA LEU A 390 -19.88 11.50 9.73
C LEU A 390 -19.67 10.06 9.24
N GLU A 391 -20.20 9.08 9.96
CA GLU A 391 -20.15 7.65 9.57
C GLU A 391 -20.90 7.41 8.26
N ASN A 392 -22.08 8.00 8.08
CA ASN A 392 -22.88 7.89 6.86
C ASN A 392 -22.18 8.59 5.70
N ILE A 393 -21.62 9.77 5.95
CA ILE A 393 -20.80 10.48 4.96
C ILE A 393 -19.61 9.62 4.53
N ALA A 394 -18.92 8.97 5.49
CA ALA A 394 -17.78 8.10 5.21
C ALA A 394 -18.16 6.89 4.33
N ILE A 395 -19.34 6.29 4.54
CA ILE A 395 -19.88 5.20 3.71
C ILE A 395 -20.12 5.71 2.28
N ILE A 396 -20.85 6.81 2.12
CA ILE A 396 -21.20 7.39 0.81
C ILE A 396 -19.94 7.69 0.00
N VAL A 397 -18.99 8.39 0.62
CA VAL A 397 -17.76 8.77 -0.09
C VAL A 397 -16.69 7.67 -0.11
N GLY A 398 -16.84 6.54 0.59
CA GLY A 398 -15.86 5.45 0.65
C GLY A 398 -14.56 5.87 1.37
N HIS A 399 -14.68 6.41 2.57
CA HIS A 399 -13.57 6.58 3.50
C HIS A 399 -13.48 5.37 4.43
N LYS A 400 -12.24 4.94 4.73
CA LYS A 400 -12.01 3.89 5.73
C LYS A 400 -12.47 4.40 7.09
N GLN A 401 -13.39 3.70 7.73
CA GLN A 401 -13.82 4.02 9.09
C GLN A 401 -12.71 3.71 10.08
N LYS A 402 -12.48 4.61 11.02
CA LYS A 402 -11.40 4.49 12.02
C LYS A 402 -11.73 3.54 13.18
N SER A 403 -13.00 3.22 13.42
CA SER A 403 -13.42 2.38 14.52
C SER A 403 -13.63 0.93 14.06
N VAL A 404 -12.96 0.00 14.74
CA VAL A 404 -13.05 -1.45 14.47
C VAL A 404 -14.48 -1.97 14.77
N ALA A 405 -15.18 -1.35 15.71
CA ALA A 405 -16.55 -1.74 16.08
C ALA A 405 -17.55 -1.51 14.94
N HIS A 406 -17.42 -0.41 14.18
CA HIS A 406 -18.30 -0.11 13.05
C HIS A 406 -18.02 -1.00 11.83
N GLY A 407 -16.77 -1.42 11.61
CA GLY A 407 -16.40 -2.32 10.50
C GLY A 407 -16.87 -3.77 10.69
N LEU A 408 -17.07 -4.21 11.93
CA LEU A 408 -17.48 -5.59 12.26
C LEU A 408 -18.99 -5.78 12.40
N TYR A 409 -19.76 -4.71 12.69
CA TYR A 409 -21.18 -4.79 13.01
C TYR A 409 -22.11 -4.07 12.03
N SER A 410 -21.57 -3.30 11.06
CA SER A 410 -22.43 -2.64 10.09
C SER A 410 -22.61 -3.52 8.86
N SER A 411 -23.81 -4.04 8.68
CA SER A 411 -24.30 -4.60 7.42
C SER A 411 -24.41 -3.54 6.29
N GLY A 412 -23.82 -2.36 6.47
CA GLY A 412 -23.96 -1.20 5.60
C GLY A 412 -25.19 -0.37 5.97
N LEU A 413 -25.27 0.85 5.43
CA LEU A 413 -26.48 1.65 5.49
C LEU A 413 -27.49 1.08 4.48
N ALA A 414 -28.77 0.94 4.88
CA ALA A 414 -29.80 0.52 3.96
C ALA A 414 -29.85 1.41 2.73
N VAL A 415 -30.06 0.85 1.55
CA VAL A 415 -30.03 1.59 0.28
C VAL A 415 -31.05 2.73 0.29
N GLU A 416 -32.21 2.54 0.90
CA GLU A 416 -33.26 3.55 1.07
C GLU A 416 -32.73 4.77 1.82
N LYS A 417 -31.97 4.55 2.90
CA LYS A 417 -31.37 5.64 3.66
C LYS A 417 -30.29 6.38 2.89
N LEU A 418 -29.49 5.65 2.10
CA LEU A 418 -28.54 6.26 1.18
C LEU A 418 -29.27 7.12 0.13
N ARG A 419 -30.42 6.65 -0.41
CA ARG A 419 -31.25 7.42 -1.36
C ARG A 419 -31.78 8.71 -0.73
N GLU A 420 -32.32 8.66 0.50
CA GLU A 420 -32.77 9.86 1.20
C GLU A 420 -31.64 10.90 1.33
N ILE A 421 -30.46 10.46 1.75
CA ILE A 421 -29.31 11.34 1.96
C ILE A 421 -28.85 11.95 0.63
N ILE A 422 -28.70 11.14 -0.41
CA ILE A 422 -28.23 11.60 -1.73
C ILE A 422 -29.28 12.52 -2.36
N ASN A 423 -30.55 12.18 -2.33
CA ASN A 423 -31.63 13.01 -2.87
C ASN A 423 -31.78 14.36 -2.15
N GLY A 424 -31.31 14.46 -0.91
CA GLY A 424 -31.24 15.71 -0.14
C GLY A 424 -30.11 16.68 -0.57
N ILE A 425 -29.27 16.28 -1.51
CA ILE A 425 -28.21 17.17 -2.05
C ILE A 425 -28.82 18.09 -3.08
N SER A 426 -28.71 19.41 -2.87
CA SER A 426 -29.07 20.43 -3.87
C SER A 426 -28.03 21.56 -3.84
N TYR A 427 -27.68 22.06 -4.99
CA TYR A 427 -26.82 23.23 -5.18
C TYR A 427 -27.62 24.45 -5.58
N GLY A 428 -28.94 24.43 -5.39
CA GLY A 428 -29.89 25.47 -5.76
C GLY A 428 -30.44 25.27 -7.17
N ASN A 429 -31.64 25.83 -7.39
CA ASN A 429 -32.41 25.62 -8.61
C ASN A 429 -31.63 25.90 -9.90
N THR A 430 -30.76 26.92 -9.90
CA THR A 430 -29.99 27.25 -11.11
C THR A 430 -29.03 26.16 -11.53
N ILE A 431 -28.24 25.58 -10.59
CA ILE A 431 -27.26 24.51 -10.88
C ILE A 431 -28.00 23.22 -11.15
N ASP A 432 -28.99 22.88 -10.32
CA ASP A 432 -29.75 21.64 -10.43
C ASP A 432 -30.47 21.60 -11.78
N ASN A 433 -31.13 22.70 -12.21
CA ASN A 433 -31.79 22.78 -13.52
C ASN A 433 -30.80 22.80 -14.69
N LEU A 434 -29.64 23.44 -14.53
CA LEU A 434 -28.59 23.43 -15.55
C LEU A 434 -28.13 21.98 -15.87
N ILE A 435 -27.98 21.15 -14.85
CA ILE A 435 -27.58 19.77 -15.01
C ILE A 435 -28.75 18.90 -15.51
N LEU A 436 -29.95 19.09 -14.94
CA LEU A 436 -31.16 18.35 -15.34
C LEU A 436 -31.50 18.58 -16.82
N ASN A 437 -31.31 19.81 -17.33
CA ASN A 437 -31.65 20.24 -18.70
C ASN A 437 -30.45 20.19 -19.66
N TYR A 438 -29.31 19.63 -19.24
CA TYR A 438 -28.14 19.53 -20.10
C TYR A 438 -28.48 18.68 -21.34
N LYS A 439 -28.29 19.27 -22.52
CA LYS A 439 -28.49 18.58 -23.81
C LYS A 439 -27.19 17.83 -24.15
N ILE A 440 -27.27 16.55 -24.27
CA ILE A 440 -26.15 15.65 -24.56
C ILE A 440 -25.88 15.60 -26.08
#